data_66d3ad26ef844ea6311baa5300c9f2c2
#
_entry.id   66d3ad26ef844ea6311baa5300c9f2c2
#
_cell.length_a   1.000
_cell.length_b   1.000
_cell.length_c   1.000
_cell.angle_alpha   90.00
_cell.angle_beta   90.00
_cell.angle_gamma   90.00
#
_symmetry.space_group_name_H-M   'P 1'
#
loop_
_entity.id
_entity.type
_entity.pdbx_description
1 polymer ?
#
loop_
_entity_poly.entity_id
_entity_poly.type
_entity_poly.pdbx_seq_one_letter_code
_entity_poly.pdbx_strand_id
1 'polypeptide(L)'
;ELAVLTNTEEAGDLEQAIATAKLWAKEASTAVVVKGGHLDSHIADNAVVNPDGSVHRVSSSRVDTKNTHGTGCSLSSALATRLGAGDSHTAALTWSTHWLHEAIVHADALQVGKGHGPVDHLHRSQRLMRAASTLPQPYLSGSLKEPENVEQPRVPAAGPHTQRLWDLAGNHWEAIKALPFIRALGTGALDKEAFGFYLDQDAQYLNAYSKALARLASLAPAAAQQLHWAEGAHDCLAVEAELHRGWLQEGITTAASRVTSAYTDFLIRSTHTDDYVVGAAAVLPCYWLYAEVGLHLADFDSPEHPYHSWLSMYGGEDFLNGVRASLDIVEQALSGADERTRTRAERAYITASHHEVDFFDQADRRF
;
A
#
# COMPACT_ATOMS: atom_id res chain seq x y z
N GLU A 1 -30.66 -11.53 -14.41
CA GLU A 1 -31.57 -11.51 -13.24
C GLU A 1 -32.48 -10.27 -13.29
N LEU A 2 -31.93 -9.06 -13.45
CA LEU A 2 -32.72 -7.83 -13.52
C LEU A 2 -33.73 -7.87 -14.68
N ALA A 3 -33.30 -8.30 -15.88
CA ALA A 3 -34.14 -8.45 -17.06
C ALA A 3 -35.36 -9.36 -16.81
N VAL A 4 -35.16 -10.47 -16.08
CA VAL A 4 -36.23 -11.38 -15.68
C VAL A 4 -37.22 -10.71 -14.71
N LEU A 5 -36.71 -10.00 -13.69
CA LEU A 5 -37.53 -9.31 -12.69
C LEU A 5 -38.38 -8.18 -13.30
N THR A 6 -37.80 -7.50 -14.29
CA THR A 6 -38.46 -6.33 -14.93
C THR A 6 -39.16 -6.66 -16.23
N ASN A 7 -39.08 -7.91 -16.70
CA ASN A 7 -39.60 -8.36 -18.00
C ASN A 7 -39.10 -7.49 -19.17
N THR A 8 -37.77 -7.20 -19.16
CA THR A 8 -37.10 -6.42 -20.19
C THR A 8 -36.02 -7.27 -20.88
N GLU A 9 -35.40 -6.75 -21.94
CA GLU A 9 -34.20 -7.33 -22.53
C GLU A 9 -32.99 -7.21 -21.60
N GLU A 10 -32.02 -8.09 -21.74
CA GLU A 10 -30.77 -8.00 -20.99
C GLU A 10 -29.99 -6.72 -21.36
N ALA A 11 -29.49 -6.02 -20.35
CA ALA A 11 -28.71 -4.81 -20.56
C ALA A 11 -27.34 -5.14 -21.18
N GLY A 12 -26.97 -4.40 -22.21
CA GLY A 12 -25.68 -4.55 -22.89
C GLY A 12 -24.53 -3.88 -22.15
N ASP A 13 -24.82 -2.91 -21.28
CA ASP A 13 -23.86 -2.18 -20.50
C ASP A 13 -24.39 -1.79 -19.11
N LEU A 14 -23.51 -1.23 -18.27
CA LEU A 14 -23.85 -0.84 -16.89
C LEU A 14 -24.87 0.32 -16.85
N GLU A 15 -24.83 1.25 -17.79
CA GLU A 15 -25.75 2.39 -17.86
C GLU A 15 -27.19 1.94 -18.11
N GLN A 16 -27.36 1.03 -19.06
CA GLN A 16 -28.67 0.44 -19.37
C GLN A 16 -29.20 -0.34 -18.16
N ALA A 17 -28.33 -1.13 -17.50
CA ALA A 17 -28.70 -1.86 -16.28
C ALA A 17 -29.11 -0.91 -15.15
N ILE A 18 -28.40 0.21 -14.95
CA ILE A 18 -28.74 1.23 -13.95
C ILE A 18 -30.06 1.92 -14.31
N ALA A 19 -30.29 2.23 -15.59
CA ALA A 19 -31.55 2.85 -16.03
C ALA A 19 -32.76 1.95 -15.73
N THR A 20 -32.66 0.66 -16.03
CA THR A 20 -33.69 -0.34 -15.70
C THR A 20 -33.87 -0.47 -14.18
N ALA A 21 -32.75 -0.54 -13.44
CA ALA A 21 -32.78 -0.64 -11.98
C ALA A 21 -33.42 0.56 -11.29
N LYS A 22 -33.28 1.79 -11.84
CA LYS A 22 -33.96 3.00 -11.32
C LYS A 22 -35.49 2.86 -11.34
N LEU A 23 -36.02 2.36 -12.44
CA LEU A 23 -37.46 2.17 -12.56
C LEU A 23 -37.98 1.15 -11.54
N TRP A 24 -37.27 0.03 -11.43
CA TRP A 24 -37.67 -1.04 -10.53
C TRP A 24 -37.45 -0.68 -9.05
N ALA A 25 -36.33 0.00 -8.69
CA ALA A 25 -36.09 0.46 -7.33
C ALA A 25 -37.21 1.40 -6.83
N LYS A 26 -37.68 2.30 -7.69
CA LYS A 26 -38.78 3.20 -7.38
C LYS A 26 -40.10 2.44 -7.18
N GLU A 27 -40.41 1.53 -8.09
CA GLU A 27 -41.66 0.72 -8.05
C GLU A 27 -41.71 -0.18 -6.81
N ALA A 28 -40.60 -0.90 -6.57
CA ALA A 28 -40.48 -1.84 -5.45
C ALA A 28 -40.16 -1.14 -4.11
N SER A 29 -39.93 0.18 -4.11
CA SER A 29 -39.53 0.96 -2.92
C SER A 29 -38.33 0.34 -2.18
N THR A 30 -37.37 -0.21 -2.93
CA THR A 30 -36.18 -0.87 -2.37
C THR A 30 -34.91 -0.52 -3.16
N ALA A 31 -33.75 -0.57 -2.49
CA ALA A 31 -32.47 -0.39 -3.17
C ALA A 31 -32.12 -1.63 -4.03
N VAL A 32 -31.54 -1.39 -5.20
CA VAL A 32 -31.15 -2.42 -6.16
C VAL A 32 -29.65 -2.37 -6.38
N VAL A 33 -28.97 -3.49 -6.20
CA VAL A 33 -27.54 -3.62 -6.54
C VAL A 33 -27.38 -4.19 -7.94
N VAL A 34 -26.78 -3.41 -8.82
CA VAL A 34 -26.42 -3.80 -10.19
C VAL A 34 -25.00 -4.30 -10.19
N LYS A 35 -24.80 -5.53 -10.69
CA LYS A 35 -23.47 -6.19 -10.76
C LYS A 35 -22.97 -6.18 -12.22
N GLY A 36 -21.81 -5.53 -12.46
CA GLY A 36 -21.21 -5.42 -13.79
C GLY A 36 -20.30 -6.58 -14.21
N GLY A 37 -20.11 -7.58 -13.34
CA GLY A 37 -19.13 -8.65 -13.56
C GLY A 37 -19.34 -9.54 -14.80
N HIS A 38 -20.55 -9.59 -15.39
CA HIS A 38 -20.87 -10.36 -16.60
C HIS A 38 -21.00 -9.49 -17.86
N LEU A 39 -20.87 -8.19 -17.75
CA LEU A 39 -20.86 -7.30 -18.89
C LEU A 39 -19.54 -7.43 -19.66
N ASP A 40 -19.60 -7.28 -20.99
CA ASP A 40 -18.40 -7.34 -21.83
C ASP A 40 -17.65 -5.99 -21.75
N SER A 41 -16.80 -5.87 -20.73
CA SER A 41 -16.06 -4.67 -20.40
C SER A 41 -14.74 -5.00 -19.70
N HIS A 42 -13.76 -4.13 -19.82
CA HIS A 42 -12.50 -4.19 -19.05
C HIS A 42 -12.69 -3.90 -17.56
N ILE A 43 -13.85 -3.37 -17.18
CA ILE A 43 -14.22 -3.08 -15.79
C ILE A 43 -15.35 -4.01 -15.35
N ALA A 44 -15.42 -4.25 -14.04
CA ALA A 44 -16.44 -5.07 -13.40
C ALA A 44 -17.14 -4.25 -12.29
N ASP A 45 -17.46 -3.00 -12.60
CA ASP A 45 -18.07 -2.05 -11.68
C ASP A 45 -19.40 -2.55 -11.14
N ASN A 46 -19.69 -2.19 -9.90
CA ASN A 46 -20.98 -2.42 -9.28
C ASN A 46 -21.65 -1.06 -8.98
N ALA A 47 -22.97 -1.05 -8.91
CA ALA A 47 -23.73 0.14 -8.52
C ALA A 47 -24.86 -0.20 -7.56
N VAL A 48 -25.16 0.68 -6.62
CA VAL A 48 -26.43 0.65 -5.88
C VAL A 48 -27.32 1.80 -6.34
N VAL A 49 -28.55 1.46 -6.63
CA VAL A 49 -29.62 2.39 -7.06
C VAL A 49 -30.66 2.44 -5.96
N ASN A 50 -30.87 3.61 -5.37
CA ASN A 50 -31.85 3.81 -4.31
C ASN A 50 -33.23 4.16 -4.88
N PRO A 51 -34.34 3.99 -4.10
CA PRO A 51 -35.69 4.33 -4.53
C PRO A 51 -35.90 5.80 -4.92
N ASP A 52 -35.11 6.72 -4.37
CA ASP A 52 -35.09 8.15 -4.70
C ASP A 52 -34.40 8.46 -6.04
N GLY A 53 -33.84 7.43 -6.72
CA GLY A 53 -33.14 7.55 -7.99
C GLY A 53 -31.66 7.91 -7.85
N SER A 54 -31.12 8.09 -6.64
CA SER A 54 -29.71 8.27 -6.41
C SER A 54 -28.93 7.01 -6.74
N VAL A 55 -27.72 7.17 -7.29
CA VAL A 55 -26.84 6.07 -7.73
C VAL A 55 -25.47 6.26 -7.14
N HIS A 56 -24.94 5.21 -6.52
CA HIS A 56 -23.55 5.16 -6.14
C HIS A 56 -22.86 4.02 -6.89
N ARG A 57 -21.75 4.32 -7.57
CA ARG A 57 -20.94 3.36 -8.31
C ARG A 57 -19.64 3.07 -7.56
N VAL A 58 -19.20 1.84 -7.68
CA VAL A 58 -17.92 1.40 -7.17
C VAL A 58 -17.15 0.79 -8.32
N SER A 59 -16.02 1.41 -8.65
CA SER A 59 -15.16 0.91 -9.72
C SER A 59 -14.41 -0.33 -9.28
N SER A 60 -14.29 -1.29 -10.20
CA SER A 60 -13.54 -2.53 -10.00
C SER A 60 -12.94 -2.97 -11.32
N SER A 61 -11.61 -3.07 -11.38
CA SER A 61 -10.94 -3.63 -12.54
C SER A 61 -11.23 -5.12 -12.67
N ARG A 62 -11.26 -5.61 -13.92
CA ARG A 62 -11.39 -7.04 -14.18
C ARG A 62 -10.06 -7.73 -13.93
N VAL A 63 -10.09 -8.86 -13.24
CA VAL A 63 -8.93 -9.71 -12.97
C VAL A 63 -8.90 -10.83 -14.01
N ASP A 64 -7.75 -11.04 -14.63
CA ASP A 64 -7.55 -12.15 -15.58
C ASP A 64 -7.30 -13.46 -14.80
N THR A 65 -8.36 -14.15 -14.49
CA THR A 65 -8.35 -15.46 -13.80
C THR A 65 -9.55 -16.30 -14.19
N LYS A 66 -9.37 -17.63 -14.17
CA LYS A 66 -10.47 -18.58 -14.30
C LYS A 66 -11.19 -18.87 -12.96
N ASN A 67 -10.63 -18.43 -11.84
CA ASN A 67 -11.11 -18.76 -10.50
C ASN A 67 -12.14 -17.71 -10.02
N THR A 68 -13.31 -17.74 -10.63
CA THR A 68 -14.40 -16.79 -10.38
C THR A 68 -15.67 -17.46 -9.80
N HIS A 69 -15.57 -18.74 -9.41
CA HIS A 69 -16.71 -19.43 -8.84
C HIS A 69 -17.12 -18.82 -7.50
N GLY A 70 -18.40 -18.54 -7.37
CA GLY A 70 -18.97 -17.99 -6.13
C GLY A 70 -18.90 -16.47 -5.98
N THR A 71 -18.42 -15.71 -6.98
CA THR A 71 -18.33 -14.23 -6.91
C THR A 71 -19.64 -13.55 -6.56
N GLY A 72 -20.73 -13.93 -7.23
CA GLY A 72 -22.07 -13.37 -6.97
C GLY A 72 -22.58 -13.66 -5.57
N CYS A 73 -22.45 -14.90 -5.11
CA CYS A 73 -22.84 -15.32 -3.75
C CYS A 73 -21.98 -14.61 -2.70
N SER A 74 -20.69 -14.49 -2.94
CA SER A 74 -19.75 -13.82 -2.03
C SER A 74 -20.07 -12.33 -1.88
N LEU A 75 -20.33 -11.64 -3.01
CA LEU A 75 -20.73 -10.22 -2.98
C LEU A 75 -22.01 -10.02 -2.19
N SER A 76 -23.04 -10.84 -2.47
CA SER A 76 -24.34 -10.73 -1.80
C SER A 76 -24.24 -11.00 -0.30
N SER A 77 -23.46 -12.01 0.10
CA SER A 77 -23.24 -12.33 1.52
C SER A 77 -22.47 -11.25 2.26
N ALA A 78 -21.39 -10.72 1.63
CA ALA A 78 -20.62 -9.63 2.19
C ALA A 78 -21.48 -8.37 2.36
N LEU A 79 -22.27 -8.02 1.33
CA LEU A 79 -23.18 -6.89 1.36
C LEU A 79 -24.21 -7.03 2.49
N ALA A 80 -24.85 -8.19 2.60
CA ALA A 80 -25.85 -8.46 3.64
C ALA A 80 -25.22 -8.36 5.06
N THR A 81 -23.99 -8.84 5.22
CA THR A 81 -23.26 -8.75 6.49
C THR A 81 -22.98 -7.29 6.87
N ARG A 82 -22.52 -6.47 5.92
CA ARG A 82 -22.21 -5.06 6.16
C ARG A 82 -23.49 -4.24 6.47
N LEU A 83 -24.55 -4.47 5.72
CA LEU A 83 -25.85 -3.84 5.98
C LEU A 83 -26.41 -4.25 7.35
N GLY A 84 -26.28 -5.53 7.71
CA GLY A 84 -26.67 -6.05 9.04
C GLY A 84 -25.85 -5.47 10.18
N ALA A 85 -24.61 -5.04 9.93
CA ALA A 85 -23.75 -4.32 10.87
C ALA A 85 -24.08 -2.82 10.98
N GLY A 86 -25.00 -2.29 10.15
CA GLY A 86 -25.45 -0.90 10.20
C GLY A 86 -24.82 0.03 9.17
N ASP A 87 -24.05 -0.49 8.22
CA ASP A 87 -23.50 0.33 7.14
C ASP A 87 -24.59 0.90 6.24
N SER A 88 -24.36 2.08 5.67
CA SER A 88 -25.18 2.59 4.56
C SER A 88 -25.03 1.71 3.32
N HIS A 89 -25.99 1.77 2.38
CA HIS A 89 -25.88 1.06 1.10
C HIS A 89 -24.59 1.37 0.34
N THR A 90 -24.18 2.63 0.36
CA THR A 90 -22.94 3.11 -0.28
C THR A 90 -21.70 2.47 0.36
N ALA A 91 -21.56 2.56 1.68
CA ALA A 91 -20.42 2.01 2.41
C ALA A 91 -20.36 0.47 2.27
N ALA A 92 -21.51 -0.21 2.42
CA ALA A 92 -21.58 -1.66 2.27
C ALA A 92 -21.19 -2.13 0.87
N LEU A 93 -21.66 -1.45 -0.20
CA LEU A 93 -21.29 -1.80 -1.57
C LEU A 93 -19.80 -1.55 -1.84
N THR A 94 -19.27 -0.41 -1.40
CA THR A 94 -17.86 -0.06 -1.58
C THR A 94 -16.96 -1.11 -0.94
N TRP A 95 -17.19 -1.40 0.34
CA TRP A 95 -16.41 -2.39 1.06
C TRP A 95 -16.50 -3.79 0.41
N SER A 96 -17.73 -4.23 0.10
CA SER A 96 -17.95 -5.59 -0.45
C SER A 96 -17.35 -5.76 -1.85
N THR A 97 -17.39 -4.72 -2.68
CA THR A 97 -16.78 -4.72 -4.02
C THR A 97 -15.26 -4.84 -3.92
N HIS A 98 -14.62 -4.04 -3.08
CA HIS A 98 -13.18 -4.08 -2.89
C HIS A 98 -12.73 -5.42 -2.28
N TRP A 99 -13.39 -5.89 -1.23
CA TRP A 99 -13.10 -7.19 -0.63
C TRP A 99 -13.22 -8.36 -1.63
N LEU A 100 -14.27 -8.35 -2.46
CA LEU A 100 -14.44 -9.39 -3.48
C LEU A 100 -13.35 -9.29 -4.56
N HIS A 101 -12.98 -8.10 -4.99
CA HIS A 101 -11.88 -7.90 -5.93
C HIS A 101 -10.58 -8.49 -5.39
N GLU A 102 -10.22 -8.22 -4.13
CA GLU A 102 -9.07 -8.84 -3.47
C GLU A 102 -9.17 -10.37 -3.44
N ALA A 103 -10.35 -10.91 -3.10
CA ALA A 103 -10.59 -12.34 -3.08
C ALA A 103 -10.40 -13.02 -4.45
N ILE A 104 -10.72 -12.31 -5.54
CA ILE A 104 -10.48 -12.76 -6.91
C ILE A 104 -8.98 -12.70 -7.27
N VAL A 105 -8.30 -11.60 -6.92
CA VAL A 105 -6.86 -11.42 -7.16
C VAL A 105 -6.03 -12.54 -6.51
N HIS A 106 -6.43 -12.99 -5.31
CA HIS A 106 -5.72 -14.04 -4.57
C HIS A 106 -6.18 -15.46 -4.90
N ALA A 107 -7.22 -15.62 -5.73
CA ALA A 107 -7.84 -16.92 -6.00
C ALA A 107 -6.92 -17.97 -6.64
N ASP A 108 -6.00 -17.53 -7.51
CA ASP A 108 -5.07 -18.45 -8.21
C ASP A 108 -4.08 -19.12 -7.24
N ALA A 109 -3.77 -18.49 -6.12
CA ALA A 109 -2.89 -19.05 -5.09
C ALA A 109 -3.49 -20.26 -4.36
N LEU A 110 -4.83 -20.42 -4.37
CA LEU A 110 -5.50 -21.55 -3.72
C LEU A 110 -5.25 -22.90 -4.40
N GLN A 111 -5.03 -22.92 -5.72
CA GLN A 111 -4.82 -24.12 -6.53
C GLN A 111 -5.84 -25.23 -6.29
N VAL A 112 -7.12 -24.87 -6.16
CA VAL A 112 -8.22 -25.80 -5.87
C VAL A 112 -8.80 -26.37 -7.15
N GLY A 113 -8.66 -27.67 -7.33
CA GLY A 113 -9.24 -28.38 -8.48
C GLY A 113 -8.61 -28.05 -9.83
N LYS A 114 -9.27 -28.47 -10.92
CA LYS A 114 -8.80 -28.29 -12.31
C LYS A 114 -9.72 -27.43 -13.17
N GLY A 115 -10.90 -27.06 -12.67
CA GLY A 115 -11.90 -26.24 -13.36
C GLY A 115 -11.85 -24.78 -12.94
N HIS A 116 -13.02 -24.12 -13.01
CA HIS A 116 -13.23 -22.78 -12.45
C HIS A 116 -13.16 -22.87 -10.92
N GLY A 117 -12.05 -22.42 -10.35
CA GLY A 117 -11.82 -22.43 -8.91
C GLY A 117 -12.61 -21.36 -8.16
N PRO A 118 -12.70 -21.48 -6.83
CA PRO A 118 -13.34 -20.48 -5.97
C PRO A 118 -12.48 -19.25 -5.79
N VAL A 119 -13.10 -18.16 -5.36
CA VAL A 119 -12.40 -16.96 -4.85
C VAL A 119 -11.79 -17.24 -3.47
N ASP A 120 -10.70 -16.54 -3.11
CA ASP A 120 -10.06 -16.70 -1.79
C ASP A 120 -10.74 -15.83 -0.73
N HIS A 121 -11.74 -16.37 -0.06
CA HIS A 121 -12.44 -15.68 1.03
C HIS A 121 -11.53 -15.40 2.25
N LEU A 122 -10.43 -16.13 2.39
CA LEU A 122 -9.54 -16.06 3.55
C LEU A 122 -8.28 -15.22 3.30
N HIS A 123 -8.16 -14.56 2.15
CA HIS A 123 -6.97 -13.81 1.76
C HIS A 123 -6.50 -12.82 2.86
N ARG A 124 -7.43 -12.07 3.48
CA ARG A 124 -7.09 -11.14 4.58
C ARG A 124 -6.63 -11.88 5.84
N SER A 125 -7.33 -12.96 6.22
CA SER A 125 -6.94 -13.77 7.37
C SER A 125 -5.57 -14.43 7.17
N GLN A 126 -5.28 -14.92 5.97
CA GLN A 126 -3.97 -15.47 5.64
C GLN A 126 -2.87 -14.41 5.70
N ARG A 127 -3.15 -13.18 5.22
CA ARG A 127 -2.24 -12.05 5.34
C ARG A 127 -1.90 -11.75 6.80
N LEU A 128 -2.92 -11.68 7.67
CA LEU A 128 -2.74 -11.45 9.10
C LEU A 128 -1.94 -12.58 9.78
N MET A 129 -2.21 -13.83 9.43
CA MET A 129 -1.43 -14.97 9.93
C MET A 129 0.03 -14.91 9.51
N ARG A 130 0.33 -14.50 8.27
CA ARG A 130 1.71 -14.30 7.81
C ARG A 130 2.40 -13.17 8.57
N ALA A 131 1.71 -12.06 8.77
CA ALA A 131 2.20 -10.91 9.52
C ALA A 131 2.49 -11.24 10.99
N ALA A 132 1.75 -12.18 11.59
CA ALA A 132 1.96 -12.68 12.95
C ALA A 132 2.94 -13.86 13.03
N SER A 133 3.55 -14.28 11.92
CA SER A 133 4.47 -15.42 11.88
C SER A 133 5.70 -15.17 12.78
N THR A 134 6.11 -16.23 13.50
CA THR A 134 7.36 -16.25 14.28
C THR A 134 8.50 -16.94 13.54
N LEU A 135 8.29 -17.32 12.28
CA LEU A 135 9.33 -17.94 11.47
C LEU A 135 10.42 -16.92 11.14
N PRO A 136 11.69 -17.36 11.11
CA PRO A 136 12.80 -16.50 10.69
C PRO A 136 12.57 -15.95 9.28
N GLN A 137 12.89 -14.67 9.09
CA GLN A 137 12.84 -14.06 7.76
C GLN A 137 13.91 -14.70 6.85
N PRO A 138 13.55 -15.12 5.62
CA PRO A 138 14.48 -15.86 4.74
C PRO A 138 15.78 -15.10 4.40
N TYR A 139 15.70 -13.76 4.38
CA TYR A 139 16.83 -12.90 4.05
C TYR A 139 17.80 -12.65 5.22
N LEU A 140 17.48 -13.07 6.44
CA LEU A 140 18.37 -12.92 7.59
C LEU A 140 19.48 -13.96 7.63
N SER A 141 19.32 -15.08 6.91
CA SER A 141 20.31 -16.16 6.85
C SER A 141 20.35 -16.76 5.43
N GLY A 142 21.46 -17.41 5.10
CA GLY A 142 21.65 -18.01 3.78
C GLY A 142 22.09 -17.00 2.70
N SER A 143 22.04 -17.42 1.45
CA SER A 143 22.35 -16.58 0.28
C SER A 143 21.17 -15.69 -0.06
N LEU A 144 21.44 -14.41 -0.31
CA LEU A 144 20.46 -13.50 -0.86
C LEU A 144 20.21 -13.85 -2.34
N LYS A 145 18.94 -13.98 -2.71
CA LYS A 145 18.51 -14.28 -4.06
C LYS A 145 17.67 -13.12 -4.59
N GLU A 146 17.98 -12.70 -5.79
CA GLU A 146 17.16 -11.76 -6.54
C GLU A 146 15.88 -12.47 -7.02
N PRO A 147 14.71 -11.84 -6.89
CA PRO A 147 13.48 -12.31 -7.54
C PRO A 147 13.64 -12.30 -9.07
N GLU A 148 12.87 -13.14 -9.74
CA GLU A 148 12.77 -13.09 -11.20
C GLU A 148 11.87 -11.90 -11.62
N ASN A 149 12.24 -11.22 -12.73
CA ASN A 149 11.43 -10.15 -13.35
C ASN A 149 11.12 -8.95 -12.44
N VAL A 150 12.13 -8.40 -11.77
CA VAL A 150 12.00 -7.19 -10.96
C VAL A 150 11.67 -5.99 -11.86
N GLU A 151 10.61 -5.24 -11.52
CA GLU A 151 10.28 -3.98 -12.16
C GLU A 151 11.38 -2.95 -11.89
N GLN A 152 11.77 -2.18 -12.91
CA GLN A 152 12.78 -1.14 -12.74
C GLN A 152 12.21 0.04 -11.95
N PRO A 153 13.00 0.66 -11.06
CA PRO A 153 12.52 1.78 -10.28
C PRO A 153 12.33 3.02 -11.16
N ARG A 154 11.34 3.84 -10.83
CA ARG A 154 11.07 5.13 -11.50
C ARG A 154 12.12 6.17 -11.14
N VAL A 155 12.64 6.15 -9.90
CA VAL A 155 13.85 6.85 -9.52
C VAL A 155 15.03 5.91 -9.77
N PRO A 156 15.85 6.14 -10.81
CA PRO A 156 16.90 5.20 -11.18
C PRO A 156 17.92 4.99 -10.06
N ALA A 157 18.45 3.79 -9.95
CA ALA A 157 19.60 3.50 -9.11
C ALA A 157 20.80 4.38 -9.51
N ALA A 158 21.62 4.78 -8.55
CA ALA A 158 22.81 5.60 -8.78
C ALA A 158 23.99 4.81 -9.37
N GLY A 159 23.96 3.46 -9.25
CA GLY A 159 25.00 2.60 -9.77
C GLY A 159 24.70 1.12 -9.52
N PRO A 160 25.68 0.24 -9.75
CA PRO A 160 25.46 -1.21 -9.70
C PRO A 160 25.12 -1.73 -8.31
N HIS A 161 25.60 -1.10 -7.25
CA HIS A 161 25.31 -1.55 -5.89
C HIS A 161 23.91 -1.16 -5.46
N THR A 162 23.45 0.05 -5.73
CA THR A 162 22.07 0.47 -5.48
C THR A 162 21.09 -0.28 -6.38
N GLN A 163 21.45 -0.56 -7.65
CA GLN A 163 20.64 -1.43 -8.50
C GLN A 163 20.44 -2.81 -7.87
N ARG A 164 21.52 -3.39 -7.35
CA ARG A 164 21.42 -4.67 -6.66
C ARG A 164 20.54 -4.62 -5.40
N LEU A 165 20.59 -3.51 -4.64
CA LEU A 165 19.68 -3.33 -3.50
C LEU A 165 18.20 -3.37 -3.96
N TRP A 166 17.90 -2.66 -5.06
CA TRP A 166 16.56 -2.66 -5.65
C TRP A 166 16.13 -4.06 -6.10
N ASP A 167 16.99 -4.74 -6.86
CA ASP A 167 16.71 -6.09 -7.38
C ASP A 167 16.42 -7.07 -6.23
N LEU A 168 17.16 -7.01 -5.15
CA LEU A 168 16.94 -7.83 -3.95
C LEU A 168 15.60 -7.51 -3.25
N ALA A 169 15.11 -6.28 -3.32
CA ALA A 169 13.86 -5.84 -2.70
C ALA A 169 12.62 -6.00 -3.60
N GLY A 170 12.76 -6.51 -4.82
CA GLY A 170 11.68 -6.57 -5.80
C GLY A 170 10.38 -7.18 -5.28
N ASN A 171 10.45 -8.26 -4.49
CA ASN A 171 9.27 -8.86 -3.86
C ASN A 171 8.60 -7.94 -2.83
N HIS A 172 9.36 -7.09 -2.15
CA HIS A 172 8.80 -6.12 -1.19
C HIS A 172 8.10 -4.97 -1.92
N TRP A 173 8.67 -4.51 -3.04
CA TRP A 173 8.02 -3.52 -3.90
C TRP A 173 6.69 -4.05 -4.45
N GLU A 174 6.65 -5.27 -4.97
CA GLU A 174 5.40 -5.90 -5.42
C GLU A 174 4.38 -6.05 -4.27
N ALA A 175 4.86 -6.41 -3.08
CA ALA A 175 4.01 -6.51 -1.90
C ALA A 175 3.42 -5.16 -1.51
N ILE A 176 4.20 -4.06 -1.52
CA ILE A 176 3.72 -2.69 -1.23
C ILE A 176 2.62 -2.30 -2.20
N LYS A 177 2.84 -2.43 -3.52
CA LYS A 177 1.84 -2.10 -4.55
C LYS A 177 0.52 -2.89 -4.37
N ALA A 178 0.63 -4.12 -3.90
CA ALA A 178 -0.52 -5.00 -3.70
C ALA A 178 -1.31 -4.70 -2.41
N LEU A 179 -0.80 -3.89 -1.49
CA LEU A 179 -1.49 -3.58 -0.23
C LEU A 179 -2.84 -2.88 -0.48
N PRO A 180 -3.91 -3.29 0.22
CA PRO A 180 -5.19 -2.59 0.17
C PRO A 180 -5.07 -1.12 0.56
N PHE A 181 -4.22 -0.81 1.57
CA PHE A 181 -3.91 0.55 2.01
C PHE A 181 -3.41 1.42 0.85
N ILE A 182 -2.40 0.98 0.11
CA ILE A 182 -1.81 1.73 -1.01
C ILE A 182 -2.83 1.94 -2.14
N ARG A 183 -3.59 0.91 -2.48
CA ARG A 183 -4.65 1.02 -3.51
C ARG A 183 -5.76 1.97 -3.08
N ALA A 184 -6.21 1.87 -1.84
CA ALA A 184 -7.25 2.74 -1.31
C ALA A 184 -6.77 4.19 -1.16
N LEU A 185 -5.51 4.41 -0.80
CA LEU A 185 -4.86 5.71 -0.78
C LEU A 185 -4.89 6.35 -2.17
N GLY A 186 -4.43 5.64 -3.22
CA GLY A 186 -4.42 6.15 -4.58
C GLY A 186 -5.82 6.46 -5.12
N THR A 187 -6.82 5.63 -4.84
CA THR A 187 -8.20 5.86 -5.32
C THR A 187 -9.01 6.84 -4.46
N GLY A 188 -8.45 7.37 -3.37
CA GLY A 188 -9.17 8.24 -2.43
C GLY A 188 -10.20 7.51 -1.56
N ALA A 189 -10.26 6.18 -1.63
CA ALA A 189 -11.22 5.34 -0.90
C ALA A 189 -10.72 4.89 0.47
N LEU A 190 -9.50 5.28 0.86
CA LEU A 190 -8.96 4.94 2.17
C LEU A 190 -9.82 5.55 3.28
N ASP A 191 -10.06 4.77 4.33
CA ASP A 191 -10.75 5.26 5.52
C ASP A 191 -9.90 6.35 6.21
N LYS A 192 -10.55 7.45 6.59
CA LYS A 192 -9.90 8.58 7.28
C LYS A 192 -9.30 8.17 8.63
N GLU A 193 -9.94 7.25 9.36
CA GLU A 193 -9.39 6.74 10.62
C GLU A 193 -8.16 5.88 10.40
N ALA A 194 -8.15 5.08 9.31
CA ALA A 194 -6.98 4.28 8.92
C ALA A 194 -5.81 5.18 8.54
N PHE A 195 -6.08 6.25 7.77
CA PHE A 195 -5.06 7.23 7.41
C PHE A 195 -4.57 8.04 8.62
N GLY A 196 -5.48 8.45 9.51
CA GLY A 196 -5.12 9.13 10.76
C GLY A 196 -4.22 8.27 11.66
N PHE A 197 -4.54 6.99 11.80
CA PHE A 197 -3.67 6.05 12.52
C PHE A 197 -2.30 5.91 11.85
N TYR A 198 -2.26 5.78 10.52
CA TYR A 198 -0.99 5.72 9.79
C TYR A 198 -0.13 6.95 10.09
N LEU A 199 -0.68 8.16 9.99
CA LEU A 199 0.04 9.40 10.28
C LEU A 199 0.48 9.51 11.75
N ASP A 200 -0.32 9.02 12.69
CA ASP A 200 0.05 8.99 14.12
C ASP A 200 1.26 8.07 14.37
N GLN A 201 1.31 6.92 13.69
CA GLN A 201 2.47 6.03 13.73
C GLN A 201 3.68 6.61 12.98
N ASP A 202 3.45 7.30 11.89
CA ASP A 202 4.46 7.95 11.06
C ASP A 202 5.18 9.07 11.83
N ALA A 203 4.45 9.90 12.57
CA ALA A 203 5.04 10.94 13.43
C ALA A 203 6.01 10.36 14.48
N GLN A 204 5.69 9.19 15.03
CA GLN A 204 6.57 8.48 15.97
C GLN A 204 7.78 7.87 15.28
N TYR A 205 7.56 7.29 14.10
CA TYR A 205 8.62 6.76 13.24
C TYR A 205 9.63 7.85 12.89
N LEU A 206 9.18 8.99 12.39
CA LEU A 206 10.02 10.09 11.94
C LEU A 206 10.83 10.71 13.06
N ASN A 207 10.27 10.77 14.29
CA ASN A 207 11.04 11.18 15.46
C ASN A 207 12.23 10.24 15.74
N ALA A 208 12.09 8.94 15.54
CA ALA A 208 13.17 7.97 15.67
C ALA A 208 14.12 8.02 14.46
N TYR A 209 13.55 8.14 13.25
CA TYR A 209 14.30 8.23 12.00
C TYR A 209 15.23 9.46 11.95
N SER A 210 14.75 10.61 12.44
CA SER A 210 15.60 11.81 12.57
C SER A 210 16.86 11.57 13.40
N LYS A 211 16.76 10.77 14.47
CA LYS A 211 17.91 10.40 15.31
C LYS A 211 18.87 9.45 14.58
N ALA A 212 18.33 8.52 13.79
CA ALA A 212 19.12 7.64 12.96
C ALA A 212 19.89 8.43 11.89
N LEU A 213 19.25 9.38 11.21
CA LEU A 213 19.89 10.27 10.23
C LEU A 213 20.94 11.18 10.89
N ALA A 214 20.64 11.78 12.04
CA ALA A 214 21.60 12.59 12.79
C ALA A 214 22.84 11.76 13.20
N ARG A 215 22.64 10.48 13.53
CA ARG A 215 23.76 9.57 13.79
C ARG A 215 24.60 9.33 12.54
N LEU A 216 23.97 9.10 11.38
CA LEU A 216 24.68 8.95 10.10
C LEU A 216 25.43 10.23 9.75
N ALA A 217 24.86 11.42 9.95
CA ALA A 217 25.56 12.68 9.79
C ALA A 217 26.86 12.74 10.62
N SER A 218 26.80 12.26 11.86
CA SER A 218 27.99 12.24 12.74
C SER A 218 29.07 11.25 12.30
N LEU A 219 28.72 10.23 11.51
CA LEU A 219 29.62 9.17 11.03
C LEU A 219 30.07 9.38 9.59
N ALA A 220 29.40 10.25 8.84
CA ALA A 220 29.65 10.45 7.43
C ALA A 220 31.08 10.95 7.15
N PRO A 221 31.81 10.36 6.18
CA PRO A 221 33.22 10.65 5.95
C PRO A 221 33.47 11.99 5.25
N ALA A 222 32.44 12.60 4.63
CA ALA A 222 32.58 13.86 3.89
C ALA A 222 31.53 14.90 4.32
N ALA A 223 31.91 16.16 4.30
CA ALA A 223 31.04 17.28 4.72
C ALA A 223 29.70 17.33 3.95
N ALA A 224 29.70 17.04 2.64
CA ALA A 224 28.47 17.01 1.85
C ALA A 224 27.50 15.91 2.32
N GLN A 225 28.02 14.76 2.69
CA GLN A 225 27.21 13.65 3.23
C GLN A 225 26.71 13.99 4.66
N GLN A 226 27.55 14.66 5.47
CA GLN A 226 27.14 15.13 6.80
C GLN A 226 25.97 16.11 6.70
N LEU A 227 26.04 17.09 5.78
CA LEU A 227 24.98 18.05 5.53
C LEU A 227 23.70 17.34 5.09
N HIS A 228 23.78 16.44 4.10
CA HIS A 228 22.63 15.71 3.58
C HIS A 228 21.86 14.96 4.69
N TRP A 229 22.57 14.19 5.51
CA TRP A 229 21.90 13.45 6.60
C TRP A 229 21.40 14.39 7.72
N ALA A 230 22.08 15.51 7.96
CA ALA A 230 21.63 16.49 8.94
C ALA A 230 20.39 17.25 8.46
N GLU A 231 20.32 17.61 7.18
CA GLU A 231 19.14 18.21 6.54
C GLU A 231 17.96 17.23 6.58
N GLY A 232 18.17 15.96 6.19
CA GLY A 232 17.14 14.94 6.29
C GLY A 232 16.62 14.75 7.73
N ALA A 233 17.51 14.80 8.74
CA ALA A 233 17.10 14.74 10.14
C ALA A 233 16.27 15.97 10.56
N HIS A 234 16.60 17.15 10.04
CA HIS A 234 15.82 18.37 10.26
C HIS A 234 14.43 18.27 9.61
N ASP A 235 14.38 17.81 8.36
CA ASP A 235 13.15 17.75 7.57
C ASP A 235 12.12 16.79 8.18
N CYS A 236 12.55 15.65 8.72
CA CYS A 236 11.69 14.75 9.49
C CYS A 236 10.99 15.44 10.68
N LEU A 237 11.61 16.46 11.28
CA LEU A 237 11.05 17.14 12.44
C LEU A 237 10.27 18.42 12.06
N ALA A 238 10.62 19.07 10.95
CA ALA A 238 10.08 20.37 10.56
C ALA A 238 9.00 20.27 9.48
N VAL A 239 9.29 19.59 8.38
CA VAL A 239 8.40 19.54 7.20
C VAL A 239 7.22 18.62 7.45
N GLU A 240 7.48 17.45 7.99
CA GLU A 240 6.43 16.46 8.25
C GLU A 240 5.53 16.82 9.43
N ALA A 241 6.04 17.61 10.39
CA ALA A 241 5.19 18.20 11.42
C ALA A 241 4.11 19.13 10.83
N GLU A 242 4.27 19.66 9.62
CA GLU A 242 3.25 20.47 8.94
C GLU A 242 2.14 19.59 8.34
N LEU A 243 2.50 18.50 7.67
CA LEU A 243 1.53 17.51 7.19
C LEU A 243 0.71 16.93 8.35
N HIS A 244 1.37 16.52 9.43
CA HIS A 244 0.71 15.96 10.60
C HIS A 244 -0.20 16.97 11.30
N ARG A 245 0.17 18.26 11.41
CA ARG A 245 -0.69 19.28 12.02
C ARG A 245 -1.98 19.50 11.25
N GLY A 246 -1.97 19.32 9.93
CA GLY A 246 -3.18 19.41 9.11
C GLY A 246 -4.20 18.31 9.39
N TRP A 247 -3.73 17.11 9.76
CA TRP A 247 -4.55 15.92 9.96
C TRP A 247 -4.73 15.53 11.43
N LEU A 248 -3.69 15.65 12.26
CA LEU A 248 -3.68 15.29 13.67
C LEU A 248 -3.93 16.52 14.54
N GLN A 249 -5.17 17.01 14.56
CA GLN A 249 -5.56 18.20 15.33
C GLN A 249 -5.24 18.11 16.82
N GLU A 250 -5.25 16.90 17.39
CA GLU A 250 -4.96 16.61 18.80
C GLU A 250 -3.51 16.14 19.02
N GLY A 251 -2.67 16.12 17.99
CA GLY A 251 -1.30 15.57 18.06
C GLY A 251 -1.27 14.03 18.08
N ILE A 252 -0.15 13.46 18.51
CA ILE A 252 0.02 12.00 18.64
C ILE A 252 -0.90 11.48 19.74
N THR A 253 -1.82 10.59 19.38
CA THR A 253 -2.88 10.09 20.28
C THR A 253 -2.66 8.67 20.74
N THR A 254 -1.85 7.86 20.02
CA THR A 254 -1.61 6.46 20.33
C THR A 254 -0.14 6.19 20.68
N ALA A 255 0.13 5.10 21.38
CA ALA A 255 1.49 4.61 21.56
C ALA A 255 2.00 3.96 20.27
N ALA A 256 3.33 3.88 20.11
CA ALA A 256 3.93 3.15 19.00
C ALA A 256 3.43 1.70 18.96
N SER A 257 2.97 1.27 17.79
CA SER A 257 2.58 -0.12 17.55
C SER A 257 3.81 -1.04 17.62
N ARG A 258 3.57 -2.36 17.65
CA ARG A 258 4.68 -3.33 17.56
C ARG A 258 5.45 -3.21 16.25
N VAL A 259 4.77 -2.86 15.14
CA VAL A 259 5.38 -2.65 13.83
C VAL A 259 6.27 -1.41 13.87
N THR A 260 5.74 -0.27 14.32
CA THR A 260 6.50 0.97 14.45
C THR A 260 7.69 0.81 15.39
N SER A 261 7.50 0.19 16.58
CA SER A 261 8.59 -0.08 17.52
C SER A 261 9.68 -0.97 16.91
N ALA A 262 9.30 -2.07 16.25
CA ALA A 262 10.28 -2.98 15.63
C ALA A 262 11.10 -2.28 14.54
N TYR A 263 10.46 -1.44 13.72
CA TYR A 263 11.17 -0.72 12.67
C TYR A 263 12.09 0.35 13.23
N THR A 264 11.62 1.16 14.16
CA THR A 264 12.44 2.22 14.79
C THR A 264 13.61 1.64 15.57
N ASP A 265 13.41 0.56 16.33
CA ASP A 265 14.48 -0.14 17.04
C ASP A 265 15.53 -0.70 16.07
N PHE A 266 15.07 -1.27 14.94
CA PHE A 266 15.96 -1.75 13.89
C PHE A 266 16.83 -0.62 13.33
N LEU A 267 16.25 0.54 12.98
CA LEU A 267 16.98 1.68 12.43
C LEU A 267 17.99 2.26 13.43
N ILE A 268 17.57 2.48 14.67
CA ILE A 268 18.47 2.97 15.74
C ILE A 268 19.60 1.97 15.96
N ARG A 269 19.31 0.67 16.08
CA ARG A 269 20.35 -0.35 16.21
C ARG A 269 21.31 -0.31 15.02
N SER A 270 20.82 -0.30 13.80
CA SER A 270 21.64 -0.35 12.59
C SER A 270 22.56 0.85 12.44
N THR A 271 22.10 2.05 12.85
CA THR A 271 22.92 3.27 12.77
C THR A 271 23.89 3.46 13.95
N HIS A 272 23.64 2.82 15.11
CA HIS A 272 24.47 2.98 16.31
C HIS A 272 25.46 1.85 16.53
N THR A 273 25.15 0.63 16.12
CA THR A 273 25.97 -0.55 16.42
C THR A 273 26.66 -1.13 15.19
N ASP A 274 26.24 -0.76 13.99
CA ASP A 274 26.83 -1.22 12.73
C ASP A 274 27.72 -0.15 12.10
N ASP A 275 28.40 -0.53 11.00
CA ASP A 275 29.22 0.38 10.22
C ASP A 275 28.35 1.44 9.51
N TYR A 276 28.92 2.60 9.21
CA TYR A 276 28.24 3.67 8.45
C TYR A 276 27.54 3.16 7.19
N VAL A 277 28.20 2.29 6.42
CA VAL A 277 27.65 1.71 5.17
C VAL A 277 26.37 0.92 5.43
N VAL A 278 26.34 0.13 6.50
CA VAL A 278 25.18 -0.68 6.89
C VAL A 278 24.04 0.22 7.35
N GLY A 279 24.36 1.22 8.17
CA GLY A 279 23.37 2.21 8.63
C GLY A 279 22.78 3.02 7.48
N ALA A 280 23.60 3.48 6.53
CA ALA A 280 23.15 4.22 5.35
C ALA A 280 22.23 3.37 4.45
N ALA A 281 22.57 2.09 4.25
CA ALA A 281 21.68 1.16 3.53
C ALA A 281 20.37 0.88 4.28
N ALA A 282 20.39 0.84 5.62
CA ALA A 282 19.20 0.58 6.42
C ALA A 282 18.16 1.72 6.36
N VAL A 283 18.61 2.96 6.21
CA VAL A 283 17.68 4.13 6.12
C VAL A 283 17.17 4.38 4.70
N LEU A 284 17.82 3.84 3.67
CA LEU A 284 17.50 4.13 2.28
C LEU A 284 16.08 3.72 1.85
N PRO A 285 15.47 2.61 2.31
CA PRO A 285 14.11 2.24 1.91
C PRO A 285 13.05 3.31 2.19
N CYS A 286 13.14 4.03 3.31
CA CYS A 286 12.23 5.11 3.64
C CYS A 286 12.27 6.25 2.60
N TYR A 287 13.42 6.56 2.03
CA TYR A 287 13.54 7.50 0.92
C TYR A 287 13.02 6.89 -0.39
N TRP A 288 13.58 5.75 -0.78
CA TRP A 288 13.38 5.24 -2.14
C TRP A 288 11.99 4.62 -2.35
N LEU A 289 11.53 3.76 -1.44
CA LEU A 289 10.21 3.13 -1.59
C LEU A 289 9.08 4.15 -1.45
N TYR A 290 9.22 5.19 -0.61
CA TYR A 290 8.23 6.28 -0.54
C TYR A 290 8.17 7.10 -1.84
N ALA A 291 9.33 7.39 -2.47
CA ALA A 291 9.36 8.03 -3.78
C ALA A 291 8.66 7.16 -4.83
N GLU A 292 8.93 5.85 -4.83
CA GLU A 292 8.30 4.92 -5.77
C GLU A 292 6.78 4.84 -5.55
N VAL A 293 6.30 4.84 -4.29
CA VAL A 293 4.86 4.89 -3.99
C VAL A 293 4.27 6.21 -4.46
N GLY A 294 4.91 7.35 -4.17
CA GLY A 294 4.47 8.67 -4.64
C GLY A 294 4.34 8.73 -6.16
N LEU A 295 5.35 8.26 -6.89
CA LEU A 295 5.33 8.20 -8.34
C LEU A 295 4.35 7.15 -8.89
N HIS A 296 4.17 6.03 -8.21
CA HIS A 296 3.19 5.01 -8.59
C HIS A 296 1.75 5.54 -8.50
N LEU A 297 1.48 6.39 -7.53
CA LEU A 297 0.16 6.96 -7.28
C LEU A 297 -0.05 8.34 -7.94
N ALA A 298 0.96 8.91 -8.60
CA ALA A 298 0.90 10.26 -9.16
C ALA A 298 -0.26 10.50 -10.14
N ASP A 299 -0.62 9.49 -10.94
CA ASP A 299 -1.73 9.59 -11.90
C ASP A 299 -3.11 9.71 -11.23
N PHE A 300 -3.22 9.40 -9.94
CA PHE A 300 -4.45 9.54 -9.17
C PHE A 300 -4.55 10.90 -8.47
N ASP A 301 -3.44 11.65 -8.39
CA ASP A 301 -3.39 12.89 -7.65
C ASP A 301 -4.13 14.03 -8.37
N SER A 302 -4.88 14.80 -7.61
CA SER A 302 -5.53 16.05 -8.04
C SER A 302 -5.75 16.95 -6.82
N PRO A 303 -5.93 18.26 -7.01
CA PRO A 303 -6.21 19.17 -5.90
C PRO A 303 -7.43 18.80 -5.05
N GLU A 304 -8.40 18.07 -5.63
CA GLU A 304 -9.60 17.60 -4.97
C GLU A 304 -9.43 16.23 -4.30
N HIS A 305 -8.28 15.57 -4.51
CA HIS A 305 -8.03 14.25 -3.94
C HIS A 305 -7.95 14.32 -2.40
N PRO A 306 -8.64 13.43 -1.65
CA PRO A 306 -8.68 13.51 -0.18
C PRO A 306 -7.30 13.49 0.48
N TYR A 307 -6.32 12.88 -0.16
CA TYR A 307 -4.95 12.69 0.34
C TYR A 307 -3.92 13.43 -0.51
N HIS A 308 -4.34 14.49 -1.23
CA HIS A 308 -3.48 15.29 -2.11
C HIS A 308 -2.18 15.75 -1.42
N SER A 309 -2.25 16.21 -0.18
CA SER A 309 -1.07 16.68 0.56
C SER A 309 0.00 15.60 0.73
N TRP A 310 -0.39 14.35 0.92
CA TRP A 310 0.52 13.22 1.02
C TRP A 310 1.07 12.83 -0.36
N LEU A 311 0.20 12.68 -1.36
CA LEU A 311 0.58 12.28 -2.73
C LEU A 311 1.54 13.29 -3.37
N SER A 312 1.23 14.59 -3.25
CA SER A 312 2.06 15.67 -3.81
C SER A 312 3.42 15.80 -3.10
N MET A 313 3.52 15.49 -1.81
CA MET A 313 4.77 15.55 -1.07
C MET A 313 5.75 14.48 -1.55
N TYR A 314 5.35 13.20 -1.56
CA TYR A 314 6.23 12.09 -1.90
C TYR A 314 6.47 11.93 -3.42
N GLY A 315 5.62 12.51 -4.28
CA GLY A 315 5.85 12.65 -5.71
C GLY A 315 6.56 13.94 -6.11
N GLY A 316 6.81 14.87 -5.16
CA GLY A 316 7.37 16.19 -5.41
C GLY A 316 8.88 16.18 -5.71
N GLU A 317 9.33 17.12 -6.56
CA GLU A 317 10.72 17.14 -7.04
C GLU A 317 11.74 17.38 -5.92
N ASP A 318 11.39 18.13 -4.87
CA ASP A 318 12.26 18.36 -3.72
C ASP A 318 12.56 17.03 -2.97
N PHE A 319 11.52 16.20 -2.73
CA PHE A 319 11.70 14.90 -2.12
C PHE A 319 12.50 13.95 -3.04
N LEU A 320 12.21 13.94 -4.35
CA LEU A 320 12.93 13.13 -5.33
C LEU A 320 14.42 13.50 -5.43
N ASN A 321 14.76 14.77 -5.28
CA ASN A 321 16.16 15.23 -5.24
C ASN A 321 16.89 14.70 -3.99
N GLY A 322 16.23 14.69 -2.84
CA GLY A 322 16.75 14.08 -1.61
C GLY A 322 17.00 12.58 -1.77
N VAL A 323 16.06 11.88 -2.45
CA VAL A 323 16.21 10.45 -2.77
C VAL A 323 17.42 10.17 -3.67
N ARG A 324 17.58 10.94 -4.75
CA ARG A 324 18.74 10.80 -5.67
C ARG A 324 20.06 11.03 -4.94
N ALA A 325 20.14 12.06 -4.09
CA ALA A 325 21.32 12.32 -3.29
C ALA A 325 21.61 11.19 -2.28
N SER A 326 20.58 10.62 -1.66
CA SER A 326 20.72 9.47 -0.76
C SER A 326 21.24 8.23 -1.52
N LEU A 327 20.73 7.98 -2.73
CA LEU A 327 21.20 6.91 -3.59
C LEU A 327 22.67 7.06 -3.97
N ASP A 328 23.11 8.28 -4.35
CA ASP A 328 24.51 8.58 -4.68
C ASP A 328 25.44 8.32 -3.48
N ILE A 329 25.01 8.74 -2.29
CA ILE A 329 25.78 8.54 -1.04
C ILE A 329 25.92 7.06 -0.72
N VAL A 330 24.82 6.31 -0.81
CA VAL A 330 24.82 4.86 -0.52
C VAL A 330 25.64 4.10 -1.57
N GLU A 331 25.54 4.45 -2.85
CA GLU A 331 26.35 3.86 -3.93
C GLU A 331 27.84 4.05 -3.65
N GLN A 332 28.26 5.27 -3.30
CA GLN A 332 29.67 5.58 -2.97
C GLN A 332 30.13 4.77 -1.74
N ALA A 333 29.30 4.70 -0.69
CA ALA A 333 29.62 3.95 0.52
C ALA A 333 29.79 2.45 0.25
N LEU A 334 28.89 1.86 -0.54
CA LEU A 334 28.94 0.45 -0.92
C LEU A 334 30.13 0.15 -1.85
N SER A 335 30.46 1.06 -2.77
CA SER A 335 31.61 0.91 -3.68
C SER A 335 32.94 0.84 -2.92
N GLY A 336 33.07 1.58 -1.82
CA GLY A 336 34.25 1.57 -0.97
C GLY A 336 34.33 0.44 0.06
N ALA A 337 33.25 -0.32 0.24
CA ALA A 337 33.15 -1.36 1.26
C ALA A 337 33.72 -2.72 0.79
N ASP A 338 34.14 -3.55 1.74
CA ASP A 338 34.46 -4.96 1.48
C ASP A 338 33.19 -5.80 1.27
N GLU A 339 33.33 -7.00 0.74
CA GLU A 339 32.21 -7.90 0.42
C GLU A 339 31.36 -8.26 1.67
N ARG A 340 32.01 -8.45 2.81
CA ARG A 340 31.32 -8.77 4.06
C ARG A 340 30.43 -7.61 4.51
N THR A 341 30.93 -6.39 4.42
CA THR A 341 30.20 -5.17 4.77
C THR A 341 29.07 -4.94 3.78
N ARG A 342 29.30 -5.14 2.46
CA ARG A 342 28.23 -5.07 1.45
C ARG A 342 27.11 -6.06 1.72
N THR A 343 27.43 -7.31 2.00
CA THR A 343 26.40 -8.33 2.33
C THR A 343 25.59 -7.95 3.57
N ARG A 344 26.20 -7.34 4.58
CA ARG A 344 25.48 -6.83 5.77
C ARG A 344 24.57 -5.66 5.41
N ALA A 345 25.02 -4.75 4.56
CA ALA A 345 24.26 -3.62 4.07
C ALA A 345 23.05 -4.07 3.21
N GLU A 346 23.23 -5.03 2.31
CA GLU A 346 22.17 -5.66 1.53
C GLU A 346 21.09 -6.25 2.45
N ARG A 347 21.51 -7.00 3.50
CA ARG A 347 20.56 -7.56 4.48
C ARG A 347 19.83 -6.47 5.26
N ALA A 348 20.52 -5.40 5.63
CA ALA A 348 19.90 -4.29 6.35
C ALA A 348 18.87 -3.57 5.46
N TYR A 349 19.18 -3.35 4.18
CA TYR A 349 18.26 -2.77 3.22
C TYR A 349 17.00 -3.62 3.03
N ILE A 350 17.15 -4.93 2.82
CA ILE A 350 15.99 -5.83 2.65
C ILE A 350 15.16 -5.92 3.94
N THR A 351 15.82 -5.91 5.11
CA THR A 351 15.12 -5.90 6.40
C THR A 351 14.29 -4.63 6.56
N ALA A 352 14.86 -3.47 6.22
CA ALA A 352 14.14 -2.21 6.23
C ALA A 352 12.99 -2.21 5.22
N SER A 353 13.20 -2.72 3.99
CA SER A 353 12.15 -2.86 2.98
C SER A 353 10.98 -3.75 3.45
N HIS A 354 11.27 -4.78 4.22
CA HIS A 354 10.22 -5.59 4.86
C HIS A 354 9.45 -4.79 5.91
N HIS A 355 10.14 -4.00 6.72
CA HIS A 355 9.50 -3.11 7.68
C HIS A 355 8.62 -2.06 7.00
N GLU A 356 8.97 -1.58 5.79
CA GLU A 356 8.11 -0.67 5.01
C GLU A 356 6.80 -1.35 4.59
N VAL A 357 6.86 -2.61 4.12
CA VAL A 357 5.64 -3.38 3.84
C VAL A 357 4.75 -3.47 5.06
N ASP A 358 5.32 -3.84 6.21
CA ASP A 358 4.58 -3.95 7.48
C ASP A 358 4.04 -2.58 7.93
N PHE A 359 4.80 -1.51 7.71
CA PHE A 359 4.43 -0.16 8.13
C PHE A 359 3.22 0.36 7.35
N PHE A 360 3.20 0.20 6.04
CA PHE A 360 2.02 0.54 5.22
C PHE A 360 0.81 -0.36 5.53
N ASP A 361 1.05 -1.63 5.84
CA ASP A 361 -0.01 -2.61 6.09
C ASP A 361 -0.63 -2.51 7.50
N GLN A 362 0.05 -1.89 8.46
CA GLN A 362 -0.38 -1.92 9.87
C GLN A 362 -1.74 -1.24 10.11
N ALA A 363 -2.09 -0.21 9.34
CA ALA A 363 -3.37 0.47 9.47
C ALA A 363 -4.56 -0.46 9.18
N ASP A 364 -4.40 -1.42 8.26
CA ASP A 364 -5.41 -2.42 7.93
C ASP A 364 -5.45 -3.60 8.92
N ARG A 365 -4.48 -3.67 9.85
CA ARG A 365 -4.41 -4.72 10.88
C ARG A 365 -5.04 -4.29 12.20
N ARG A 366 -5.57 -3.06 12.28
CA ARG A 366 -6.31 -2.60 13.46
C ARG A 366 -7.62 -3.36 13.59
N PHE A 367 -7.95 -3.71 14.80
CA PHE A 367 -9.23 -4.30 15.18
C PHE A 367 -9.81 -3.55 16.36
#